data_78e502c0bd853f4bb5fcc0a92d867460
#
_entry.id   78e502c0bd853f4bb5fcc0a92d867460
#
_cell.length_a   1.000
_cell.length_b   1.000
_cell.length_c   1.000
_cell.angle_alpha   90.00
_cell.angle_beta   90.00
_cell.angle_gamma   90.00
#
_symmetry.space_group_name_H-M   'P 1'
#
loop_
_entity.id
_entity.type
_entity.pdbx_description
1 polymer ?
#
loop_
_entity_poly.entity_id
_entity_poly.type
_entity_poly.pdbx_seq_one_letter_code
_entity_poly.pdbx_strand_id
1 'polypeptide(L)'
;STGLSFNYLWILFRDPTNIPLELVIASLQSTSTVLLKEIRDPEAVDDAIVTYGVMEYGAEGVIFSPRKQDDLSRFLEKLEQKSHPPINLRVGIIRKSEPVGMGYRACIDTATLFDDDEGMLVGSSSQGGVLCCPEVYFLPYMELRPFRVNAGAVHSYVFNVHDRTDYMSELKSGSPIMIVNSKGRVRTAPVGRMKIEQRPLRLIEVAFSETEVVSILMQ
;
A
#
# COMPACT_ATOMS: atom_id res chain seq x y z
N SER A 1 22.23 14.53 -32.78
CA SER A 1 21.26 14.88 -31.74
C SER A 1 21.91 15.92 -30.82
N THR A 2 21.61 17.17 -31.03
CA THR A 2 21.92 18.25 -30.09
C THR A 2 21.00 18.12 -28.90
N GLY A 3 21.46 17.46 -27.85
CA GLY A 3 20.74 17.32 -26.60
C GLY A 3 20.64 18.67 -25.89
N LEU A 4 19.52 19.35 -26.04
CA LEU A 4 19.12 20.41 -25.13
C LEU A 4 18.85 19.76 -23.77
N SER A 5 19.74 19.90 -22.79
CA SER A 5 19.50 19.49 -21.41
C SER A 5 18.78 20.63 -20.68
N PHE A 6 17.56 20.40 -20.28
CA PHE A 6 16.81 21.30 -19.40
C PHE A 6 16.89 20.80 -17.98
N ASN A 7 17.01 21.71 -17.00
CA ASN A 7 16.95 21.35 -15.58
C ASN A 7 15.50 21.00 -15.14
N TYR A 8 14.54 21.66 -15.77
CA TYR A 8 13.11 21.46 -15.49
C TYR A 8 12.33 21.33 -16.79
N LEU A 9 11.38 20.41 -16.82
CA LEU A 9 10.40 20.29 -17.88
C LEU A 9 8.99 20.43 -17.27
N TRP A 10 8.32 21.52 -17.63
CA TRP A 10 6.95 21.78 -17.24
C TRP A 10 6.02 21.37 -18.39
N ILE A 11 5.10 20.45 -18.11
CA ILE A 11 4.20 19.92 -19.12
C ILE A 11 2.72 20.11 -18.73
N LEU A 12 1.91 20.40 -19.73
CA LEU A 12 0.46 20.39 -19.67
C LEU A 12 -0.05 19.56 -20.83
N PHE A 13 -0.77 18.49 -20.53
CA PHE A 13 -1.39 17.65 -21.54
C PHE A 13 -2.80 18.15 -21.89
N ARG A 14 -3.16 18.00 -23.15
CA ARG A 14 -4.56 18.19 -23.61
C ARG A 14 -5.40 16.94 -23.35
N ASP A 15 -4.76 15.78 -23.34
CA ASP A 15 -5.36 14.48 -23.05
C ASP A 15 -5.37 14.28 -21.53
N PRO A 16 -6.54 14.00 -20.91
CA PRO A 16 -6.62 13.76 -19.47
C PRO A 16 -6.01 12.41 -19.04
N THR A 17 -5.70 11.51 -19.99
CA THR A 17 -5.07 10.22 -19.67
C THR A 17 -3.59 10.38 -19.26
N ASN A 18 -3.05 9.38 -18.58
CA ASN A 18 -1.63 9.38 -18.18
C ASN A 18 -0.69 8.77 -19.23
N ILE A 19 -1.22 8.26 -20.35
CA ILE A 19 -0.40 7.65 -21.42
C ILE A 19 0.66 8.62 -21.98
N PRO A 20 0.34 9.89 -22.29
CA PRO A 20 1.36 10.84 -22.72
C PRO A 20 2.43 11.11 -21.64
N LEU A 21 2.07 11.07 -20.36
CA LEU A 21 3.01 11.24 -19.24
C LEU A 21 4.00 10.09 -19.18
N GLU A 22 3.55 8.85 -19.35
CA GLU A 22 4.40 7.65 -19.36
C GLU A 22 5.49 7.74 -20.45
N LEU A 23 5.14 8.21 -21.64
CA LEU A 23 6.09 8.39 -22.73
C LEU A 23 7.14 9.45 -22.43
N VAL A 24 6.76 10.54 -21.75
CA VAL A 24 7.70 11.60 -21.34
C VAL A 24 8.62 11.07 -20.24
N ILE A 25 8.10 10.40 -19.22
CA ILE A 25 8.89 9.78 -18.16
C ILE A 25 9.91 8.81 -18.75
N ALA A 26 9.47 7.91 -19.64
CA ALA A 26 10.38 6.95 -20.29
C ALA A 26 11.50 7.63 -21.08
N SER A 27 11.23 8.78 -21.71
CA SER A 27 12.23 9.54 -22.45
C SER A 27 13.22 10.29 -21.56
N LEU A 28 12.90 10.54 -20.29
CA LEU A 28 13.70 11.29 -19.33
C LEU A 28 14.47 10.41 -18.32
N GLN A 29 14.23 9.10 -18.28
CA GLN A 29 14.82 8.15 -17.31
C GLN A 29 16.34 8.22 -17.17
N SER A 30 17.06 8.64 -18.23
CA SER A 30 18.53 8.76 -18.21
C SER A 30 19.03 10.21 -18.04
N THR A 31 18.15 11.13 -17.70
CA THR A 31 18.46 12.55 -17.54
C THR A 31 18.28 13.01 -16.11
N SER A 32 18.87 14.14 -15.74
CA SER A 32 18.67 14.81 -14.45
C SER A 32 17.55 15.86 -14.52
N THR A 33 16.71 15.83 -15.55
CA THR A 33 15.64 16.79 -15.76
C THR A 33 14.49 16.53 -14.79
N VAL A 34 14.12 17.52 -14.01
CA VAL A 34 12.95 17.48 -13.10
C VAL A 34 11.69 17.67 -13.91
N LEU A 35 10.80 16.68 -13.87
CA LEU A 35 9.54 16.69 -14.60
C LEU A 35 8.41 17.21 -13.71
N LEU A 36 7.73 18.28 -14.16
CA LEU A 36 6.60 18.90 -13.49
C LEU A 36 5.34 18.82 -14.38
N LYS A 37 4.31 18.13 -13.90
CA LYS A 37 3.01 18.07 -14.59
C LYS A 37 2.06 19.13 -14.05
N GLU A 38 1.50 19.96 -14.92
CA GLU A 38 0.46 20.92 -14.56
C GLU A 38 -0.91 20.29 -14.55
N ILE A 39 -1.69 20.58 -13.51
CA ILE A 39 -3.08 20.17 -13.32
C ILE A 39 -3.92 21.44 -13.12
N ARG A 40 -4.79 21.75 -14.08
CA ARG A 40 -5.62 22.95 -14.08
C ARG A 40 -7.03 22.73 -13.57
N ASP A 41 -7.47 21.49 -13.56
CA ASP A 41 -8.81 21.16 -13.08
C ASP A 41 -8.78 20.84 -11.58
N PRO A 42 -9.43 21.65 -10.73
CA PRO A 42 -9.54 21.38 -9.30
C PRO A 42 -10.26 20.07 -8.96
N GLU A 43 -11.10 19.56 -9.84
CA GLU A 43 -11.77 18.26 -9.69
C GLU A 43 -10.79 17.10 -9.93
N ALA A 44 -9.70 17.34 -10.66
CA ALA A 44 -8.67 16.35 -10.99
C ALA A 44 -7.58 16.23 -9.92
N VAL A 45 -7.89 16.46 -8.64
CA VAL A 45 -6.94 16.27 -7.52
C VAL A 45 -6.40 14.84 -7.49
N ASP A 46 -7.24 13.85 -7.84
CA ASP A 46 -6.83 12.46 -7.91
C ASP A 46 -5.79 12.22 -9.01
N ASP A 47 -5.89 12.92 -10.14
CA ASP A 47 -4.89 12.87 -11.21
C ASP A 47 -3.53 13.42 -10.75
N ALA A 48 -3.53 14.40 -9.84
CA ALA A 48 -2.30 14.92 -9.25
C ALA A 48 -1.58 13.85 -8.44
N ILE A 49 -2.33 13.09 -7.64
CA ILE A 49 -1.78 12.00 -6.83
C ILE A 49 -1.29 10.84 -7.71
N VAL A 50 -2.07 10.47 -8.74
CA VAL A 50 -1.69 9.44 -9.71
C VAL A 50 -0.41 9.82 -10.44
N THR A 51 -0.21 11.11 -10.77
CA THR A 51 0.99 11.62 -11.46
C THR A 51 2.31 11.23 -10.75
N TYR A 52 2.32 11.18 -9.42
CA TYR A 52 3.50 10.74 -8.65
C TYR A 52 3.72 9.23 -8.66
N GLY A 53 2.73 8.46 -9.07
CA GLY A 53 2.78 6.99 -9.09
C GLY A 53 2.76 6.38 -10.48
N VAL A 54 2.80 7.20 -11.54
CA VAL A 54 2.84 6.71 -12.92
C VAL A 54 4.23 6.12 -13.19
N MET A 55 4.29 4.82 -13.52
CA MET A 55 5.51 4.04 -13.64
C MET A 55 6.32 3.99 -12.33
N GLU A 56 7.52 3.41 -12.34
CA GLU A 56 8.39 3.28 -11.15
C GLU A 56 8.88 4.62 -10.60
N TYR A 57 9.03 5.61 -11.44
CA TYR A 57 9.66 6.90 -11.10
C TYR A 57 8.67 8.06 -10.98
N GLY A 58 7.49 7.98 -11.61
CA GLY A 58 6.52 9.06 -11.61
C GLY A 58 7.05 10.38 -12.16
N ALA A 59 6.32 11.47 -11.93
CA ALA A 59 6.82 12.83 -12.10
C ALA A 59 7.36 13.34 -10.74
N GLU A 60 8.41 14.16 -10.76
CA GLU A 60 9.03 14.70 -9.54
C GLU A 60 8.17 15.77 -8.89
N GLY A 61 7.24 16.36 -9.62
CA GLY A 61 6.36 17.38 -9.07
C GLY A 61 5.09 17.62 -9.86
N VAL A 62 4.15 18.28 -9.19
CA VAL A 62 2.89 18.73 -9.75
C VAL A 62 2.76 20.24 -9.56
N ILE A 63 2.34 20.93 -10.62
CA ILE A 63 1.92 22.32 -10.56
C ILE A 63 0.39 22.31 -10.51
N PHE A 64 -0.16 22.66 -9.35
CA PHE A 64 -1.60 22.69 -9.12
C PHE A 64 -2.10 24.12 -9.02
N SER A 65 -3.16 24.45 -9.77
CA SER A 65 -3.79 25.78 -9.78
C SER A 65 -5.19 25.71 -9.15
N PRO A 66 -5.30 25.86 -7.81
CA PRO A 66 -6.59 25.81 -7.14
C PRO A 66 -7.44 27.03 -7.52
N ARG A 67 -8.74 26.83 -7.62
CA ARG A 67 -9.73 27.94 -7.82
C ARG A 67 -10.28 28.44 -6.51
N LYS A 68 -10.31 27.58 -5.49
CA LYS A 68 -10.81 27.86 -4.13
C LYS A 68 -9.82 27.33 -3.09
N GLN A 69 -9.91 27.86 -1.89
CA GLN A 69 -9.10 27.39 -0.76
C GLN A 69 -9.35 25.92 -0.46
N ASP A 70 -10.58 25.43 -0.59
CA ASP A 70 -10.94 24.04 -0.36
C ASP A 70 -10.25 23.09 -1.33
N ASP A 71 -10.01 23.51 -2.59
CA ASP A 71 -9.30 22.70 -3.59
C ASP A 71 -7.84 22.44 -3.13
N LEU A 72 -7.20 23.48 -2.57
CA LEU A 72 -5.84 23.38 -2.03
C LEU A 72 -5.82 22.48 -0.80
N SER A 73 -6.77 22.65 0.12
CA SER A 73 -6.87 21.81 1.33
C SER A 73 -7.03 20.33 0.96
N ARG A 74 -7.94 20.01 0.04
CA ARG A 74 -8.14 18.65 -0.47
C ARG A 74 -6.88 18.07 -1.12
N PHE A 75 -6.16 18.89 -1.88
CA PHE A 75 -4.90 18.45 -2.51
C PHE A 75 -3.83 18.15 -1.47
N LEU A 76 -3.65 19.03 -0.47
CA LEU A 76 -2.68 18.82 0.61
C LEU A 76 -3.03 17.60 1.47
N GLU A 77 -4.28 17.43 1.85
CA GLU A 77 -4.74 16.24 2.58
C GLU A 77 -4.43 14.94 1.83
N LYS A 78 -4.64 14.90 0.52
CA LYS A 78 -4.32 13.72 -0.30
C LYS A 78 -2.82 13.49 -0.45
N LEU A 79 -2.02 14.55 -0.51
CA LEU A 79 -0.56 14.43 -0.48
C LEU A 79 -0.06 13.89 0.86
N GLU A 80 -0.61 14.38 1.97
CA GLU A 80 -0.28 13.90 3.32
C GLU A 80 -0.67 12.43 3.50
N GLN A 81 -1.81 12.00 2.97
CA GLN A 81 -2.22 10.60 2.96
C GLN A 81 -1.21 9.69 2.25
N LYS A 82 -0.44 10.21 1.29
CA LYS A 82 0.63 9.48 0.61
C LYS A 82 1.92 9.39 1.43
N SER A 83 2.16 10.35 2.34
CA SER A 83 3.36 10.43 3.17
C SER A 83 3.01 10.09 4.63
N HIS A 84 3.02 8.81 4.98
CA HIS A 84 2.77 8.39 6.36
C HIS A 84 4.08 8.29 7.14
N PRO A 85 4.09 8.67 8.44
CA PRO A 85 5.26 8.47 9.26
C PRO A 85 5.60 6.98 9.36
N PRO A 86 6.88 6.64 9.41
CA PRO A 86 7.29 5.24 9.55
C PRO A 86 6.83 4.71 10.92
N ILE A 87 6.42 3.44 10.95
CA ILE A 87 6.06 2.74 12.17
C ILE A 87 7.23 1.92 12.70
N ASN A 88 7.30 1.78 14.01
CA ASN A 88 8.35 1.01 14.66
C ASN A 88 7.95 -0.47 14.70
N LEU A 89 8.61 -1.28 13.88
CA LEU A 89 8.46 -2.74 13.89
C LEU A 89 9.46 -3.35 14.86
N ARG A 90 9.01 -4.38 15.60
CA ARG A 90 9.85 -5.13 16.55
C ARG A 90 9.84 -6.61 16.18
N VAL A 91 10.92 -7.30 16.45
CA VAL A 91 11.01 -8.75 16.30
C VAL A 91 10.38 -9.39 17.54
N GLY A 92 9.39 -10.27 17.34
CA GLY A 92 8.79 -11.08 18.39
C GLY A 92 9.20 -12.55 18.27
N ILE A 93 8.97 -13.30 19.33
CA ILE A 93 9.25 -14.74 19.41
C ILE A 93 7.92 -15.50 19.42
N ILE A 94 7.78 -16.50 18.56
CA ILE A 94 6.61 -17.38 18.56
C ILE A 94 6.64 -18.20 19.86
N ARG A 95 5.69 -17.93 20.74
CA ARG A 95 5.54 -18.59 22.03
C ARG A 95 4.59 -19.79 21.95
N LYS A 96 3.59 -19.71 21.09
CA LYS A 96 2.55 -20.72 20.95
C LYS A 96 2.15 -20.88 19.49
N SER A 97 1.87 -22.12 19.08
CA SER A 97 1.33 -22.42 17.76
C SER A 97 0.48 -23.71 17.87
N GLU A 98 -0.84 -23.59 17.82
CA GLU A 98 -1.76 -24.70 17.97
C GLU A 98 -2.91 -24.67 16.96
N PRO A 99 -3.38 -25.83 16.47
CA PRO A 99 -4.56 -25.89 15.61
C PRO A 99 -5.82 -25.56 16.42
N VAL A 100 -6.73 -24.76 15.81
CA VAL A 100 -7.99 -24.38 16.45
C VAL A 100 -9.22 -24.91 15.70
N GLY A 101 -9.03 -25.62 14.60
CA GLY A 101 -10.10 -26.22 13.81
C GLY A 101 -10.34 -25.50 12.48
N MET A 102 -11.50 -25.75 11.90
CA MET A 102 -11.92 -25.13 10.63
C MET A 102 -12.52 -23.74 10.87
N GLY A 103 -12.15 -22.80 10.02
CA GLY A 103 -12.70 -21.44 10.04
C GLY A 103 -12.58 -20.77 8.67
N TYR A 104 -13.05 -19.55 8.58
CA TYR A 104 -12.95 -18.76 7.34
C TYR A 104 -11.65 -17.95 7.32
N ARG A 105 -10.77 -18.29 6.37
CA ARG A 105 -9.54 -17.58 6.07
C ARG A 105 -9.81 -16.56 4.98
N ALA A 106 -9.32 -15.34 5.16
CA ALA A 106 -9.33 -14.29 4.16
C ALA A 106 -7.94 -14.14 3.50
N CYS A 107 -7.92 -14.02 2.19
CA CYS A 107 -6.83 -13.43 1.42
C CYS A 107 -7.26 -12.05 0.95
N ILE A 108 -6.33 -11.09 1.04
CA ILE A 108 -6.49 -9.76 0.48
C ILE A 108 -5.63 -9.69 -0.78
N ASP A 109 -6.29 -9.44 -1.91
CA ASP A 109 -5.62 -9.13 -3.17
C ASP A 109 -5.63 -7.62 -3.36
N THR A 110 -4.46 -6.99 -3.48
CA THR A 110 -4.33 -5.56 -3.75
C THR A 110 -4.37 -5.27 -5.25
N ALA A 111 -4.73 -4.04 -5.61
CA ALA A 111 -4.63 -3.58 -6.99
C ALA A 111 -3.21 -3.10 -7.37
N THR A 112 -2.27 -3.19 -6.43
CA THR A 112 -0.84 -2.91 -6.64
C THR A 112 -0.01 -4.15 -6.28
N LEU A 113 1.21 -4.20 -6.77
CA LEU A 113 2.16 -5.23 -6.37
C LEU A 113 2.86 -4.83 -5.07
N PHE A 114 3.24 -5.83 -4.30
CA PHE A 114 4.11 -5.69 -3.13
C PHE A 114 5.56 -5.89 -3.53
N ASP A 115 6.44 -5.17 -2.86
CA ASP A 115 7.85 -5.50 -2.83
C ASP A 115 8.11 -6.70 -1.91
N ASP A 116 9.27 -7.36 -2.06
CA ASP A 116 9.62 -8.59 -1.33
C ASP A 116 9.68 -8.38 0.20
N ASP A 117 9.94 -7.15 0.66
CA ASP A 117 10.03 -6.80 2.08
C ASP A 117 8.77 -6.10 2.63
N GLU A 118 7.70 -6.05 1.85
CA GLU A 118 6.42 -5.44 2.25
C GLU A 118 5.42 -6.47 2.79
N GLY A 119 4.44 -5.97 3.53
CA GLY A 119 3.34 -6.77 4.04
C GLY A 119 2.23 -5.92 4.66
N MET A 120 1.31 -6.60 5.31
CA MET A 120 0.18 -5.99 6.03
C MET A 120 0.25 -6.39 7.50
N LEU A 121 -0.05 -5.45 8.40
CA LEU A 121 -0.18 -5.76 9.84
C LEU A 121 -1.58 -6.29 10.12
N VAL A 122 -1.64 -7.49 10.66
CA VAL A 122 -2.88 -8.20 10.99
C VAL A 122 -2.79 -8.77 12.40
N GLY A 123 -3.85 -8.66 13.17
CA GLY A 123 -3.93 -9.21 14.53
C GLY A 123 -5.32 -9.70 14.91
N SER A 124 -5.42 -10.55 15.92
CA SER A 124 -6.70 -10.99 16.48
C SER A 124 -7.38 -9.91 17.33
N SER A 125 -6.65 -8.85 17.68
CA SER A 125 -7.15 -7.68 18.39
C SER A 125 -6.54 -6.40 17.80
N SER A 126 -7.10 -5.25 18.16
CA SER A 126 -6.58 -3.93 17.78
C SER A 126 -5.37 -3.46 18.59
N GLN A 127 -4.88 -4.27 19.54
CA GLN A 127 -3.74 -3.91 20.40
C GLN A 127 -2.37 -4.16 19.76
N GLY A 128 -2.32 -5.00 18.72
CA GLY A 128 -1.09 -5.29 18.00
C GLY A 128 -1.30 -6.28 16.88
N GLY A 129 -0.42 -6.26 15.90
CA GLY A 129 -0.45 -7.11 14.72
C GLY A 129 0.91 -7.69 14.36
N VAL A 130 0.87 -8.72 13.55
CA VAL A 130 2.03 -9.35 12.93
C VAL A 130 2.10 -8.92 11.47
N LEU A 131 3.29 -8.64 10.96
CA LEU A 131 3.51 -8.31 9.56
C LEU A 131 3.36 -9.58 8.73
N CYS A 132 2.27 -9.66 7.97
CA CYS A 132 1.98 -10.77 7.06
C CYS A 132 2.49 -10.43 5.66
N CYS A 133 3.44 -11.21 5.17
CA CYS A 133 4.01 -11.01 3.84
C CYS A 133 3.05 -11.48 2.73
N PRO A 134 3.18 -10.92 1.51
CA PRO A 134 2.49 -11.44 0.33
C PRO A 134 3.10 -12.76 -0.15
N GLU A 135 2.45 -13.39 -1.13
CA GLU A 135 2.92 -14.63 -1.75
C GLU A 135 4.06 -14.33 -2.75
N VAL A 136 5.17 -13.75 -2.27
CA VAL A 136 6.36 -13.38 -3.07
C VAL A 136 7.51 -14.39 -2.97
N TYR A 137 7.50 -15.26 -1.95
CA TYR A 137 8.54 -16.26 -1.78
C TYR A 137 8.19 -17.57 -2.49
N PHE A 138 9.17 -18.13 -3.18
CA PHE A 138 8.98 -19.41 -3.87
C PHE A 138 8.67 -20.55 -2.90
N LEU A 139 7.57 -21.24 -3.17
CA LEU A 139 7.21 -22.51 -2.54
C LEU A 139 6.90 -23.53 -3.64
N PRO A 140 7.37 -24.80 -3.52
CA PRO A 140 7.26 -25.80 -4.60
C PRO A 140 5.83 -26.10 -5.08
N TYR A 141 4.83 -25.75 -4.28
CA TYR A 141 3.41 -26.04 -4.52
C TYR A 141 2.56 -24.79 -4.77
N MET A 142 3.18 -23.61 -4.85
CA MET A 142 2.47 -22.34 -4.99
C MET A 142 3.17 -21.42 -5.98
N GLU A 143 2.39 -20.88 -6.92
CA GLU A 143 2.87 -19.81 -7.79
C GLU A 143 2.93 -18.49 -7.04
N LEU A 144 3.86 -17.63 -7.43
CA LEU A 144 4.02 -16.30 -6.85
C LEU A 144 2.81 -15.42 -7.18
N ARG A 145 2.34 -14.72 -6.17
CA ARG A 145 1.25 -13.74 -6.28
C ARG A 145 1.62 -12.48 -5.49
N PRO A 146 2.46 -11.61 -6.07
CA PRO A 146 2.97 -10.43 -5.37
C PRO A 146 1.90 -9.36 -5.07
N PHE A 147 0.65 -9.68 -5.31
CA PHE A 147 -0.51 -8.85 -4.95
C PHE A 147 -1.36 -9.48 -3.85
N ARG A 148 -1.03 -10.69 -3.36
CA ARG A 148 -1.86 -11.44 -2.42
C ARG A 148 -1.22 -11.62 -1.07
N VAL A 149 -1.94 -11.25 -0.01
CA VAL A 149 -1.60 -11.57 1.38
C VAL A 149 -2.60 -12.58 1.94
N ASN A 150 -2.10 -13.70 2.48
CA ASN A 150 -2.89 -14.56 3.35
C ASN A 150 -3.03 -13.85 4.71
N ALA A 151 -4.16 -13.20 4.91
CA ALA A 151 -4.35 -12.29 6.03
C ALA A 151 -5.00 -12.95 7.26
N GLY A 152 -5.12 -14.29 7.26
CA GLY A 152 -5.63 -15.05 8.38
C GLY A 152 -7.15 -15.08 8.49
N ALA A 153 -7.65 -15.20 9.71
CA ALA A 153 -9.09 -15.41 9.95
C ALA A 153 -9.93 -14.16 9.65
N VAL A 154 -11.14 -14.37 9.14
CA VAL A 154 -12.07 -13.32 8.69
C VAL A 154 -12.46 -12.31 9.77
N HIS A 155 -12.34 -12.65 11.04
CA HIS A 155 -12.64 -11.76 12.18
C HIS A 155 -11.45 -10.91 12.63
N SER A 156 -10.27 -11.06 11.98
CA SER A 156 -9.05 -10.33 12.34
C SER A 156 -9.18 -8.84 12.06
N TYR A 157 -8.34 -8.07 12.75
CA TYR A 157 -8.12 -6.66 12.50
C TYR A 157 -6.99 -6.48 11.49
N VAL A 158 -7.20 -5.58 10.54
CA VAL A 158 -6.17 -5.07 9.64
C VAL A 158 -5.80 -3.68 10.09
N PHE A 159 -4.52 -3.45 10.37
CA PHE A 159 -4.04 -2.13 10.77
C PHE A 159 -3.98 -1.21 9.56
N ASN A 160 -4.42 0.02 9.75
CA ASN A 160 -4.49 1.02 8.71
C ASN A 160 -3.76 2.30 9.15
N VAL A 161 -3.64 3.26 8.26
CA VAL A 161 -3.05 4.57 8.54
C VAL A 161 -3.85 5.35 9.59
N HIS A 162 -3.22 6.36 10.20
CA HIS A 162 -3.82 7.24 11.23
C HIS A 162 -4.31 6.48 12.48
N ASP A 163 -3.52 5.48 12.93
CA ASP A 163 -3.82 4.65 14.12
C ASP A 163 -5.21 3.98 14.08
N ARG A 164 -5.66 3.64 12.89
CA ARG A 164 -6.95 2.97 12.69
C ARG A 164 -6.76 1.49 12.44
N THR A 165 -7.80 0.73 12.76
CA THR A 165 -7.95 -0.66 12.34
C THR A 165 -9.29 -0.84 11.63
N ASP A 166 -9.29 -1.70 10.63
CA ASP A 166 -10.50 -2.15 9.95
C ASP A 166 -10.74 -3.62 10.28
N TYR A 167 -11.99 -4.05 10.33
CA TYR A 167 -12.29 -5.48 10.38
C TYR A 167 -12.02 -6.12 9.02
N MET A 168 -11.37 -7.28 9.03
CA MET A 168 -11.12 -8.06 7.81
C MET A 168 -12.39 -8.29 6.99
N SER A 169 -13.51 -8.53 7.67
CA SER A 169 -14.81 -8.80 7.05
C SER A 169 -15.47 -7.57 6.41
N GLU A 170 -15.01 -6.37 6.71
CA GLU A 170 -15.55 -5.09 6.19
C GLU A 170 -14.78 -4.59 4.98
N LEU A 171 -13.60 -5.14 4.71
CA LEU A 171 -12.81 -4.78 3.55
C LEU A 171 -13.50 -5.21 2.26
N LYS A 172 -13.49 -4.32 1.29
CA LYS A 172 -14.08 -4.52 -0.05
C LYS A 172 -13.18 -3.92 -1.12
N SER A 173 -13.46 -4.22 -2.38
CA SER A 173 -12.77 -3.59 -3.51
C SER A 173 -12.81 -2.07 -3.39
N GLY A 174 -11.66 -1.43 -3.53
CA GLY A 174 -11.47 0.01 -3.36
C GLY A 174 -11.18 0.46 -1.92
N SER A 175 -11.33 -0.40 -0.89
CA SER A 175 -10.94 -0.04 0.49
C SER A 175 -9.44 0.27 0.53
N PRO A 176 -9.02 1.42 1.11
CA PRO A 176 -7.60 1.69 1.30
C PRO A 176 -7.07 0.82 2.45
N ILE A 177 -5.88 0.26 2.26
CA ILE A 177 -5.16 -0.50 3.28
C ILE A 177 -3.73 -0.01 3.43
N MET A 178 -3.18 -0.15 4.63
CA MET A 178 -1.80 0.16 4.94
C MET A 178 -0.88 -0.99 4.52
N ILE A 179 0.15 -0.68 3.77
CA ILE A 179 1.26 -1.56 3.44
C ILE A 179 2.50 -1.05 4.15
N VAL A 180 3.24 -1.96 4.77
CA VAL A 180 4.42 -1.64 5.57
C VAL A 180 5.58 -2.51 5.10
N ASN A 181 6.75 -1.91 4.91
CA ASN A 181 7.95 -2.68 4.63
C ASN A 181 8.71 -3.07 5.91
N SER A 182 9.71 -3.93 5.80
CA SER A 182 10.53 -4.42 6.93
C SER A 182 11.23 -3.31 7.73
N LYS A 183 11.38 -2.11 7.16
CA LYS A 183 11.97 -0.92 7.80
C LYS A 183 10.93 0.02 8.41
N GLY A 184 9.65 -0.38 8.40
CA GLY A 184 8.54 0.42 8.93
C GLY A 184 8.05 1.55 8.01
N ARG A 185 8.54 1.66 6.77
CA ARG A 185 8.01 2.63 5.81
C ARG A 185 6.60 2.22 5.39
N VAL A 186 5.72 3.21 5.36
CA VAL A 186 4.29 3.04 5.14
C VAL A 186 3.87 3.61 3.80
N ARG A 187 3.03 2.88 3.09
CA ARG A 187 2.24 3.37 1.95
C ARG A 187 0.82 2.84 2.02
N THR A 188 -0.08 3.38 1.21
CA THR A 188 -1.44 2.85 1.06
C THR A 188 -1.62 2.20 -0.31
N ALA A 189 -2.48 1.19 -0.36
CA ALA A 189 -2.92 0.58 -1.60
C ALA A 189 -4.42 0.26 -1.54
N PRO A 190 -5.13 0.28 -2.67
CA PRO A 190 -6.51 -0.16 -2.71
C PRO A 190 -6.60 -1.69 -2.73
N VAL A 191 -7.56 -2.22 -2.00
CA VAL A 191 -7.98 -3.61 -2.12
C VAL A 191 -8.58 -3.82 -3.50
N GLY A 192 -8.09 -4.78 -4.25
CA GLY A 192 -8.67 -5.21 -5.51
C GLY A 192 -9.79 -6.22 -5.30
N ARG A 193 -9.57 -7.19 -4.41
CA ARG A 193 -10.50 -8.29 -4.15
C ARG A 193 -10.27 -8.90 -2.77
N MET A 194 -11.35 -9.35 -2.14
CA MET A 194 -11.33 -10.22 -0.97
C MET A 194 -11.67 -11.65 -1.38
N LYS A 195 -10.85 -12.63 -0.96
CA LYS A 195 -11.11 -14.05 -1.16
C LYS A 195 -11.26 -14.74 0.19
N ILE A 196 -12.45 -15.26 0.48
CA ILE A 196 -12.79 -15.92 1.75
C ILE A 196 -13.06 -17.39 1.49
N GLU A 197 -12.36 -18.27 2.21
CA GLU A 197 -12.45 -19.73 2.05
C GLU A 197 -12.41 -20.41 3.40
N GLN A 198 -13.14 -21.52 3.53
CA GLN A 198 -13.04 -22.36 4.71
C GLN A 198 -11.73 -23.14 4.70
N ARG A 199 -10.92 -22.99 5.76
CA ARG A 199 -9.59 -23.60 5.89
C ARG A 199 -9.32 -24.03 7.33
N PRO A 200 -8.45 -25.01 7.57
CA PRO A 200 -7.92 -25.28 8.90
C PRO A 200 -7.12 -24.06 9.38
N LEU A 201 -7.40 -23.60 10.60
CA LEU A 201 -6.77 -22.45 11.20
C LEU A 201 -5.87 -22.86 12.38
N ARG A 202 -4.85 -22.07 12.60
CA ARG A 202 -3.87 -22.21 13.67
C ARG A 202 -3.75 -20.88 14.41
N LEU A 203 -3.87 -20.94 15.74
CA LEU A 203 -3.54 -19.81 16.61
C LEU A 203 -2.01 -19.72 16.74
N ILE A 204 -1.49 -18.53 16.49
CA ILE A 204 -0.08 -18.19 16.69
C ILE A 204 -0.02 -17.04 17.68
N GLU A 205 0.74 -17.21 18.77
CA GLU A 205 1.06 -16.17 19.74
C GLU A 205 2.50 -15.74 19.58
N VAL A 206 2.71 -14.44 19.41
CA VAL A 206 4.02 -13.80 19.27
C VAL A 206 4.27 -12.93 20.49
N ALA A 207 5.30 -13.24 21.26
CA ALA A 207 5.69 -12.48 22.44
C ALA A 207 6.80 -11.48 22.13
N PHE A 208 6.65 -10.25 22.62
CA PHE A 208 7.65 -9.18 22.58
C PHE A 208 8.28 -8.94 23.96
N SER A 209 7.58 -9.36 25.01
CA SER A 209 8.03 -9.39 26.40
C SER A 209 7.22 -10.46 27.17
N GLU A 210 7.43 -10.58 28.47
CA GLU A 210 6.65 -11.49 29.32
C GLU A 210 5.16 -11.11 29.38
N THR A 211 4.85 -9.82 29.25
CA THR A 211 3.48 -9.28 29.37
C THR A 211 2.87 -8.84 28.05
N GLU A 212 3.69 -8.69 27.01
CA GLU A 212 3.23 -8.19 25.71
C GLU A 212 3.22 -9.33 24.69
N VAL A 213 2.02 -9.79 24.39
CA VAL A 213 1.76 -10.89 23.45
C VAL A 213 0.71 -10.46 22.43
N VAL A 214 0.98 -10.70 21.18
CA VAL A 214 0.05 -10.51 20.06
C VAL A 214 -0.34 -11.88 19.53
N SER A 215 -1.60 -12.07 19.20
CA SER A 215 -2.10 -13.29 18.59
C SER A 215 -2.65 -13.05 17.20
N ILE A 216 -2.53 -14.08 16.36
CA ILE A 216 -3.10 -14.12 15.03
C ILE A 216 -3.59 -15.53 14.71
N LEU A 217 -4.68 -15.64 13.98
CA LEU A 217 -5.20 -16.90 13.45
C LEU A 217 -4.84 -17.00 11.96
N MET A 218 -4.01 -17.95 11.61
CA MET A 218 -3.52 -18.17 10.24
C MET A 218 -3.89 -19.58 9.74
N GLN A 219 -3.81 -19.75 8.43
CA GLN A 219 -3.85 -21.07 7.79
C GLN A 219 -2.52 -21.76 7.91
#